data_eb679740c547b40397ae58ba3e1946be
#
_entry.id   eb679740c547b40397ae58ba3e1946be
#
_cell.length_a   1.000
_cell.length_b   1.000
_cell.length_c   1.000
_cell.angle_alpha   90.00
_cell.angle_beta   90.00
_cell.angle_gamma   90.00
#
_symmetry.space_group_name_H-M   'P 1'
#
loop_
_entity.id
_entity.type
_entity.pdbx_description
1 polymer ?
#
loop_
_entity_poly.entity_id
_entity_poly.type
_entity_poly.pdbx_seq_one_letter_code
_entity_poly.pdbx_strand_id
1 'polypeptide(L)'
;MSDTLGVSMLVDFINYGKLGNATESTVLGPFFVAGAPELPLGANITKPGTPGEPCVVNCTVKDMKGKPVAGALIDVWEAGGDGFYDVQKPEGTNLRARFRSDVLGRFYFRCVKPVSYPVPHDGPVGKMLVATGRHPMRPGHLHFMIEAPGCDKLVTHLFVKGDKYLNSDAVFGVKDSLVVNFRKNAAGVAECKYDFVLKPAAPRKRKQLAAR
;
A
#
# COMPACT_ATOMS: atom_id res chain seq x y z
N MET A 1 2.43 -17.57 -4.89
CA MET A 1 1.37 -18.55 -5.23
C MET A 1 0.03 -18.18 -4.59
N SER A 2 -0.12 -18.05 -3.25
CA SER A 2 -1.40 -17.70 -2.60
C SER A 2 -2.03 -16.41 -3.14
N ASP A 3 -1.24 -15.38 -3.38
CA ASP A 3 -1.72 -14.09 -3.92
C ASP A 3 -2.30 -14.26 -5.33
N THR A 4 -1.58 -14.95 -6.21
CA THR A 4 -1.99 -15.17 -7.61
C THR A 4 -3.14 -16.17 -7.77
N LEU A 5 -3.43 -16.98 -6.76
CA LEU A 5 -4.62 -17.84 -6.67
C LEU A 5 -5.82 -17.14 -6.01
N GLY A 6 -5.68 -15.90 -5.53
CA GLY A 6 -6.72 -15.17 -4.83
C GLY A 6 -6.94 -15.60 -3.37
N VAL A 7 -6.20 -16.59 -2.89
CA VAL A 7 -6.35 -17.11 -1.51
C VAL A 7 -6.03 -16.03 -0.48
N SER A 8 -4.96 -15.25 -0.68
CA SER A 8 -4.59 -14.17 0.25
C SER A 8 -5.68 -13.10 0.33
N MET A 9 -6.30 -12.72 -0.79
CA MET A 9 -7.41 -11.76 -0.81
C MET A 9 -8.68 -12.32 -0.20
N LEU A 10 -8.95 -13.62 -0.36
CA LEU A 10 -10.08 -14.28 0.32
C LEU A 10 -9.89 -14.27 1.84
N VAL A 11 -8.69 -14.58 2.32
CA VAL A 11 -8.34 -14.54 3.75
C VAL A 11 -8.44 -13.11 4.29
N ASP A 12 -7.97 -12.11 3.53
CA ASP A 12 -8.13 -10.69 3.88
C ASP A 12 -9.61 -10.33 4.00
N PHE A 13 -10.44 -10.70 3.03
CA PHE A 13 -11.88 -10.43 3.04
C PHE A 13 -12.59 -11.06 4.25
N ILE A 14 -12.26 -12.31 4.60
CA ILE A 14 -12.85 -13.01 5.75
C ILE A 14 -12.48 -12.33 7.08
N ASN A 15 -11.21 -11.90 7.22
CA ASN A 15 -10.71 -11.37 8.49
C ASN A 15 -10.90 -9.85 8.64
N TYR A 16 -10.87 -9.10 7.55
CA TYR A 16 -10.84 -7.64 7.54
C TYR A 16 -11.93 -7.02 6.67
N GLY A 17 -13.03 -7.75 6.43
CA GLY A 17 -14.15 -7.25 5.62
C GLY A 17 -14.54 -5.81 5.97
N LYS A 18 -15.03 -5.06 5.01
CA LYS A 18 -15.33 -3.64 5.14
C LYS A 18 -16.26 -3.36 6.32
N LEU A 19 -15.83 -2.47 7.20
CA LEU A 19 -16.62 -1.97 8.33
C LEU A 19 -16.96 -0.49 8.11
N GLY A 20 -18.20 -0.21 7.76
CA GLY A 20 -18.68 1.16 7.57
C GLY A 20 -17.83 1.96 6.58
N ASN A 21 -17.29 3.09 7.02
CA ASN A 21 -16.42 3.98 6.23
C ASN A 21 -14.92 3.70 6.41
N ALA A 22 -14.53 2.63 7.10
CA ALA A 22 -13.11 2.29 7.26
C ALA A 22 -12.45 2.01 5.90
N THR A 23 -11.19 2.38 5.77
CA THR A 23 -10.39 2.06 4.58
C THR A 23 -10.27 0.54 4.45
N GLU A 24 -10.49 0.03 3.26
CA GLU A 24 -10.41 -1.40 2.97
C GLU A 24 -8.95 -1.87 2.99
N SER A 25 -8.71 -3.07 3.54
CA SER A 25 -7.42 -3.75 3.53
C SER A 25 -7.16 -4.46 2.20
N THR A 26 -5.90 -4.76 1.94
CA THR A 26 -5.46 -5.63 0.84
C THR A 26 -4.26 -6.47 1.27
N VAL A 27 -3.68 -7.24 0.35
CA VAL A 27 -2.51 -8.07 0.62
C VAL A 27 -1.28 -7.23 0.97
N LEU A 28 -0.41 -7.73 1.87
CA LEU A 28 0.87 -7.08 2.19
C LEU A 28 1.83 -7.10 0.99
N GLY A 29 1.81 -8.17 0.23
CA GLY A 29 2.75 -8.42 -0.86
C GLY A 29 4.13 -8.89 -0.38
N PRO A 30 4.94 -9.48 -1.28
CA PRO A 30 6.21 -10.11 -0.94
C PRO A 30 7.38 -9.13 -0.80
N PHE A 31 7.21 -7.85 -1.14
CA PHE A 31 8.30 -6.86 -1.17
C PHE A 31 8.32 -5.94 0.05
N PHE A 32 7.47 -6.19 1.04
CA PHE A 32 7.54 -5.50 2.32
C PHE A 32 8.84 -5.86 3.06
N VAL A 33 9.51 -4.85 3.61
CA VAL A 33 10.67 -4.99 4.49
C VAL A 33 10.42 -4.18 5.76
N ALA A 34 10.48 -4.85 6.90
CA ALA A 34 10.33 -4.18 8.17
C ALA A 34 11.54 -3.27 8.48
N GLY A 35 11.31 -2.20 9.24
CA GLY A 35 12.39 -1.33 9.70
C GLY A 35 12.91 -0.35 8.66
N ALA A 36 12.10 0.01 7.65
CA ALA A 36 12.43 1.12 6.75
C ALA A 36 12.78 2.40 7.55
N PRO A 37 13.63 3.30 7.01
CA PRO A 37 14.02 4.52 7.71
C PRO A 37 12.81 5.40 8.00
N GLU A 38 12.73 5.95 9.22
CA GLU A 38 11.73 6.96 9.57
C GLU A 38 12.25 8.32 9.11
N LEU A 39 11.48 9.00 8.25
CA LEU A 39 11.86 10.26 7.63
C LEU A 39 10.91 11.39 8.04
N PRO A 40 11.37 12.65 8.02
CA PRO A 40 10.51 13.81 8.25
C PRO A 40 9.45 13.95 7.17
N LEU A 41 8.32 14.54 7.51
CA LEU A 41 7.25 14.86 6.56
C LEU A 41 7.80 15.74 5.41
N GLY A 42 7.39 15.44 4.18
CA GLY A 42 7.88 16.10 2.96
C GLY A 42 9.19 15.55 2.41
N ALA A 43 9.81 14.56 3.06
CA ALA A 43 11.01 13.93 2.52
C ALA A 43 10.77 13.30 1.14
N ASN A 44 11.84 13.21 0.37
CA ASN A 44 11.84 12.45 -0.88
C ASN A 44 12.36 11.04 -0.60
N ILE A 45 11.57 10.03 -0.93
CA ILE A 45 11.93 8.61 -0.74
C ILE A 45 12.65 8.01 -1.95
N THR A 46 12.84 8.81 -3.03
CA THR A 46 13.58 8.39 -4.23
C THR A 46 15.05 8.70 -4.11
N LYS A 47 15.92 7.77 -4.45
CA LYS A 47 17.35 8.01 -4.69
C LYS A 47 17.57 8.72 -6.03
N PRO A 48 18.69 9.47 -6.19
CA PRO A 48 19.08 9.99 -7.49
C PRO A 48 19.15 8.89 -8.55
N GLY A 49 18.65 9.18 -9.75
CA GLY A 49 18.62 8.21 -10.85
C GLY A 49 17.45 7.20 -10.82
N THR A 50 16.59 7.24 -9.81
CA THR A 50 15.36 6.41 -9.80
C THR A 50 14.46 6.81 -10.96
N PRO A 51 14.13 5.89 -11.89
CA PRO A 51 13.23 6.21 -13.01
C PRO A 51 11.80 6.44 -12.53
N GLY A 52 11.06 7.31 -13.21
CA GLY A 52 9.64 7.54 -12.98
C GLY A 52 9.25 9.02 -13.03
N GLU A 53 7.94 9.28 -13.17
CA GLU A 53 7.36 10.63 -13.11
C GLU A 53 7.36 11.10 -11.64
N PRO A 54 7.91 12.29 -11.30
CA PRO A 54 7.85 12.80 -9.94
C PRO A 54 6.42 12.87 -9.41
N CYS A 55 6.23 12.48 -8.17
CA CYS A 55 4.93 12.44 -7.51
C CYS A 55 5.00 12.98 -6.08
N VAL A 56 3.92 13.62 -5.64
CA VAL A 56 3.70 14.04 -4.27
C VAL A 56 2.51 13.25 -3.71
N VAL A 57 2.68 12.70 -2.52
CA VAL A 57 1.60 12.05 -1.77
C VAL A 57 1.21 12.94 -0.61
N ASN A 58 -0.06 13.34 -0.55
CA ASN A 58 -0.67 14.15 0.51
C ASN A 58 -1.88 13.41 1.08
N CYS A 59 -1.73 12.81 2.25
CA CYS A 59 -2.76 11.98 2.84
C CYS A 59 -3.05 12.38 4.29
N THR A 60 -4.20 11.94 4.78
CA THR A 60 -4.55 12.06 6.21
C THR A 60 -4.91 10.70 6.79
N VAL A 61 -4.75 10.56 8.10
CA VAL A 61 -5.20 9.40 8.88
C VAL A 61 -6.28 9.89 9.84
N LYS A 62 -7.46 9.27 9.79
CA LYS A 62 -8.64 9.60 10.60
C LYS A 62 -9.18 8.35 11.28
N ASP A 63 -9.90 8.52 12.36
CA ASP A 63 -10.76 7.47 12.92
C ASP A 63 -12.12 7.40 12.17
N MET A 64 -12.96 6.44 12.50
CA MET A 64 -14.29 6.27 11.88
C MET A 64 -15.26 7.41 12.17
N LYS A 65 -14.94 8.30 13.11
CA LYS A 65 -15.73 9.51 13.43
C LYS A 65 -15.20 10.74 12.68
N GLY A 66 -14.16 10.57 11.83
CA GLY A 66 -13.52 11.65 11.10
C GLY A 66 -12.50 12.45 11.90
N LYS A 67 -12.21 12.06 13.16
CA LYS A 67 -11.21 12.74 13.99
C LYS A 67 -9.80 12.39 13.50
N PRO A 68 -8.88 13.38 13.39
CA PRO A 68 -7.49 13.13 13.05
C PRO A 68 -6.81 12.15 14.02
N VAL A 69 -6.00 11.24 13.47
CA VAL A 69 -5.15 10.32 14.25
C VAL A 69 -3.72 10.83 14.19
N ALA A 70 -3.28 11.49 15.23
CA ALA A 70 -1.91 12.00 15.38
C ALA A 70 -0.94 10.88 15.74
N GLY A 71 0.31 10.97 15.24
CA GLY A 71 1.38 10.03 15.60
C GLY A 71 1.20 8.62 15.04
N ALA A 72 0.25 8.40 14.13
CA ALA A 72 0.15 7.12 13.42
C ALA A 72 1.47 6.85 12.69
N LEU A 73 1.97 5.63 12.77
CA LEU A 73 3.15 5.18 12.03
C LEU A 73 2.70 4.63 10.69
N ILE A 74 3.24 5.19 9.62
CA ILE A 74 2.92 4.83 8.25
C ILE A 74 4.17 4.28 7.58
N ASP A 75 4.20 2.98 7.28
CA ASP A 75 5.15 2.39 6.35
C ASP A 75 4.63 2.57 4.92
N VAL A 76 5.50 3.02 4.01
CA VAL A 76 5.21 3.14 2.57
C VAL A 76 6.27 2.42 1.76
N TRP A 77 5.87 1.78 0.67
CA TRP A 77 6.80 1.19 -0.31
C TRP A 77 6.15 1.08 -1.68
N GLU A 78 6.97 1.15 -2.71
CA GLU A 78 6.52 1.06 -4.10
C GLU A 78 7.63 0.56 -5.03
N ALA A 79 7.26 0.19 -6.26
CA ALA A 79 8.20 -0.07 -7.35
C ALA A 79 8.64 1.26 -7.99
N GLY A 80 9.84 1.30 -8.53
CA GLY A 80 10.30 2.38 -9.39
C GLY A 80 9.54 2.45 -10.71
N GLY A 81 9.77 3.52 -11.50
CA GLY A 81 9.15 3.67 -12.82
C GLY A 81 9.56 2.60 -13.84
N ASP A 82 10.49 1.76 -13.50
CA ASP A 82 10.89 0.54 -14.24
C ASP A 82 10.19 -0.74 -13.76
N GLY A 83 9.29 -0.62 -12.76
CA GLY A 83 8.50 -1.74 -12.23
C GLY A 83 9.22 -2.64 -11.24
N PHE A 84 10.43 -2.27 -10.75
CA PHE A 84 11.18 -3.05 -9.78
C PHE A 84 11.18 -2.41 -8.40
N TYR A 85 11.07 -3.26 -7.37
CA TYR A 85 11.30 -2.87 -5.98
C TYR A 85 12.79 -2.86 -5.65
N ASP A 86 13.18 -2.11 -4.64
CA ASP A 86 14.56 -2.01 -4.17
C ASP A 86 15.16 -3.36 -3.76
N VAL A 87 14.37 -4.26 -3.17
CA VAL A 87 14.78 -5.62 -2.80
C VAL A 87 15.12 -6.52 -4.01
N GLN A 88 14.77 -6.09 -5.20
CA GLN A 88 15.10 -6.78 -6.47
C GLN A 88 16.37 -6.21 -7.12
N LYS A 89 17.00 -5.21 -6.48
CA LYS A 89 18.15 -4.47 -7.01
C LYS A 89 19.29 -4.44 -5.99
N PRO A 90 20.56 -4.36 -6.47
CA PRO A 90 21.73 -4.34 -5.58
C PRO A 90 21.93 -3.01 -4.85
N GLU A 91 21.30 -1.91 -5.27
CA GLU A 91 21.55 -0.55 -4.76
C GLU A 91 20.98 -0.29 -3.36
N GLY A 92 20.32 -1.27 -2.76
CA GLY A 92 19.74 -1.21 -1.42
C GLY A 92 18.51 -0.30 -1.32
N THR A 93 18.14 0.06 -0.10
CA THR A 93 16.86 0.73 0.23
C THR A 93 16.56 1.94 -0.65
N ASN A 94 15.43 1.89 -1.35
CA ASN A 94 14.91 2.96 -2.20
C ASN A 94 13.38 2.86 -2.27
N LEU A 95 12.68 3.98 -2.42
CA LEU A 95 11.21 4.01 -2.57
C LEU A 95 10.47 3.31 -1.41
N ARG A 96 11.07 3.35 -0.21
CA ARG A 96 10.41 2.94 1.04
C ARG A 96 10.85 3.81 2.20
N ALA A 97 9.93 4.13 3.08
CA ALA A 97 10.18 4.90 4.29
C ALA A 97 9.06 4.69 5.30
N ARG A 98 9.27 5.21 6.51
CA ARG A 98 8.22 5.38 7.51
C ARG A 98 8.03 6.86 7.81
N PHE A 99 6.80 7.22 8.09
CA PHE A 99 6.40 8.57 8.48
C PHE A 99 5.53 8.53 9.73
N ARG A 100 5.47 9.66 10.46
CA ARG A 100 4.46 9.85 11.51
C ARG A 100 3.50 10.95 11.09
N SER A 101 2.19 10.69 11.24
CA SER A 101 1.20 11.72 11.02
C SER A 101 1.34 12.87 12.04
N ASP A 102 1.11 14.10 11.59
CA ASP A 102 1.11 15.29 12.41
C ASP A 102 -0.13 15.37 13.33
N VAL A 103 -0.25 16.45 14.09
CA VAL A 103 -1.39 16.69 15.02
C VAL A 103 -2.75 16.78 14.33
N LEU A 104 -2.76 17.03 13.01
CA LEU A 104 -3.95 17.03 12.18
C LEU A 104 -4.14 15.70 11.41
N GLY A 105 -3.37 14.66 11.76
CA GLY A 105 -3.41 13.36 11.11
C GLY A 105 -2.78 13.35 9.71
N ARG A 106 -2.13 14.42 9.26
CA ARG A 106 -1.58 14.53 7.92
C ARG A 106 -0.20 13.89 7.82
N PHE A 107 0.07 13.26 6.69
CA PHE A 107 1.41 12.87 6.27
C PHE A 107 1.58 13.11 4.77
N TYR A 108 2.80 13.46 4.37
CA TYR A 108 3.11 13.76 2.98
C TYR A 108 4.58 13.49 2.69
N PHE A 109 4.85 13.10 1.44
CA PHE A 109 6.20 12.78 0.98
C PHE A 109 6.29 12.91 -0.55
N ARG A 110 7.50 12.84 -1.08
CA ARG A 110 7.78 12.83 -2.52
C ARG A 110 8.29 11.45 -2.92
N CYS A 111 7.85 11.00 -4.09
CA CYS A 111 8.16 9.69 -4.65
C CYS A 111 8.08 9.73 -6.19
N VAL A 112 7.92 8.61 -6.85
CA VAL A 112 7.53 8.52 -8.26
C VAL A 112 6.07 8.11 -8.37
N LYS A 113 5.42 8.48 -9.47
CA LYS A 113 4.06 7.98 -9.76
C LYS A 113 4.14 6.49 -10.06
N PRO A 114 3.35 5.65 -9.37
CA PRO A 114 3.38 4.22 -9.58
C PRO A 114 3.03 3.82 -11.01
N VAL A 115 3.69 2.79 -11.50
CA VAL A 115 3.45 2.17 -12.81
C VAL A 115 3.04 0.72 -12.67
N SER A 116 2.34 0.19 -13.68
CA SER A 116 2.03 -1.24 -13.74
C SER A 116 3.31 -2.06 -13.87
N TYR A 117 3.36 -3.22 -13.20
CA TYR A 117 4.50 -4.12 -13.27
C TYR A 117 4.08 -5.59 -13.21
N PRO A 118 4.87 -6.53 -13.75
CA PRO A 118 4.58 -7.96 -13.62
C PRO A 118 5.03 -8.47 -12.24
N VAL A 119 4.25 -9.35 -11.63
CA VAL A 119 4.77 -10.18 -10.53
C VAL A 119 5.87 -11.10 -11.08
N PRO A 120 6.84 -11.56 -10.26
CA PRO A 120 7.83 -12.54 -10.71
C PRO A 120 7.14 -13.77 -11.33
N HIS A 121 7.48 -14.09 -12.58
CA HIS A 121 6.78 -15.10 -13.38
C HIS A 121 7.71 -16.02 -14.18
N ASP A 122 8.98 -16.02 -13.86
CA ASP A 122 10.03 -16.87 -14.43
C ASP A 122 10.05 -18.31 -13.88
N GLY A 123 9.21 -18.59 -12.87
CA GLY A 123 9.11 -19.87 -12.17
C GLY A 123 7.72 -20.52 -12.24
N PRO A 124 7.37 -21.36 -11.24
CA PRO A 124 6.09 -22.09 -11.20
C PRO A 124 4.85 -21.19 -11.25
N VAL A 125 4.91 -19.98 -10.67
CA VAL A 125 3.80 -19.01 -10.72
C VAL A 125 3.53 -18.59 -12.16
N GLY A 126 4.56 -18.28 -12.94
CA GLY A 126 4.40 -17.92 -14.35
C GLY A 126 3.83 -19.06 -15.17
N LYS A 127 4.30 -20.29 -14.96
CA LYS A 127 3.75 -21.48 -15.63
C LYS A 127 2.26 -21.65 -15.35
N MET A 128 1.85 -21.45 -14.09
CA MET A 128 0.43 -21.50 -13.70
C MET A 128 -0.38 -20.38 -14.38
N LEU A 129 0.12 -19.15 -14.39
CA LEU A 129 -0.57 -18.02 -15.03
C LEU A 129 -0.78 -18.30 -16.53
N VAL A 130 0.25 -18.77 -17.23
CA VAL A 130 0.15 -19.16 -18.66
C VAL A 130 -0.88 -20.27 -18.85
N ALA A 131 -0.81 -21.34 -18.05
CA ALA A 131 -1.73 -22.47 -18.14
C ALA A 131 -3.20 -22.08 -17.89
N THR A 132 -3.43 -20.98 -17.16
CA THR A 132 -4.78 -20.46 -16.88
C THR A 132 -5.17 -19.28 -17.77
N GLY A 133 -4.40 -18.96 -18.80
CA GLY A 133 -4.65 -17.85 -19.73
C GLY A 133 -4.56 -16.47 -19.06
N ARG A 134 -3.82 -16.33 -17.95
CA ARG A 134 -3.70 -15.10 -17.18
C ARG A 134 -2.35 -14.43 -17.41
N HIS A 135 -2.34 -13.10 -17.39
CA HIS A 135 -1.12 -12.29 -17.40
C HIS A 135 -0.56 -12.07 -15.97
N PRO A 136 0.75 -11.75 -15.82
CA PRO A 136 1.37 -11.50 -14.52
C PRO A 136 1.21 -10.05 -14.01
N MET A 137 0.57 -9.16 -14.77
CA MET A 137 0.57 -7.72 -14.51
C MET A 137 -0.28 -7.33 -13.31
N ARG A 138 0.22 -6.36 -12.54
CA ARG A 138 -0.52 -5.62 -11.54
C ARG A 138 -0.67 -4.15 -11.97
N PRO A 139 -1.78 -3.47 -11.65
CA PRO A 139 -1.89 -2.03 -11.86
C PRO A 139 -0.88 -1.28 -10.98
N GLY A 140 -0.48 -0.07 -11.40
CA GLY A 140 0.38 0.81 -10.61
C GLY A 140 -0.23 1.13 -9.26
N HIS A 141 0.55 0.99 -8.17
CA HIS A 141 0.07 1.21 -6.82
C HIS A 141 1.18 1.59 -5.83
N LEU A 142 0.77 2.32 -4.79
CA LEU A 142 1.53 2.54 -3.56
C LEU A 142 1.03 1.59 -2.48
N HIS A 143 1.95 0.99 -1.74
CA HIS A 143 1.63 0.23 -0.53
C HIS A 143 1.65 1.10 0.71
N PHE A 144 0.76 0.80 1.65
CA PHE A 144 0.73 1.41 2.97
C PHE A 144 0.49 0.36 4.04
N MET A 145 1.22 0.47 5.14
CA MET A 145 0.88 -0.19 6.39
C MET A 145 0.81 0.89 7.47
N ILE A 146 -0.35 1.00 8.12
CA ILE A 146 -0.63 2.07 9.08
C ILE A 146 -0.95 1.46 10.44
N GLU A 147 -0.23 1.91 11.45
CA GLU A 147 -0.41 1.50 12.83
C GLU A 147 -0.66 2.72 13.74
N ALA A 148 -1.66 2.64 14.60
CA ALA A 148 -1.92 3.65 15.60
C ALA A 148 -2.44 3.01 16.90
N PRO A 149 -2.15 3.59 18.09
CA PRO A 149 -2.69 3.08 19.34
C PRO A 149 -4.21 3.00 19.32
N GLY A 150 -4.77 1.88 19.77
CA GLY A 150 -6.22 1.68 19.83
C GLY A 150 -6.92 1.42 18.50
N CYS A 151 -6.17 1.31 17.42
CA CYS A 151 -6.68 0.97 16.10
C CYS A 151 -6.16 -0.40 15.64
N ASP A 152 -6.93 -1.05 14.79
CA ASP A 152 -6.44 -2.20 14.05
C ASP A 152 -5.38 -1.74 13.03
N LYS A 153 -4.35 -2.57 12.85
CA LYS A 153 -3.35 -2.35 11.79
C LYS A 153 -4.05 -2.42 10.42
N LEU A 154 -3.84 -1.40 9.61
CA LEU A 154 -4.30 -1.35 8.22
C LEU A 154 -3.14 -1.67 7.29
N VAL A 155 -3.32 -2.68 6.43
CA VAL A 155 -2.46 -2.95 5.27
C VAL A 155 -3.29 -2.70 4.03
N THR A 156 -2.86 -1.80 3.15
CA THR A 156 -3.66 -1.42 1.98
C THR A 156 -2.80 -0.89 0.84
N HIS A 157 -3.44 -0.64 -0.30
CA HIS A 157 -2.83 -0.02 -1.48
C HIS A 157 -3.62 1.22 -1.90
N LEU A 158 -2.99 2.12 -2.66
CA LEU A 158 -3.68 3.10 -3.49
C LEU A 158 -3.31 2.85 -4.95
N PHE A 159 -4.31 2.54 -5.76
CA PHE A 159 -4.14 2.19 -7.17
C PHE A 159 -4.32 3.41 -8.08
N VAL A 160 -3.53 3.49 -9.13
CA VAL A 160 -3.59 4.58 -10.11
C VAL A 160 -4.86 4.45 -10.97
N LYS A 161 -5.75 5.43 -10.86
CA LYS A 161 -6.97 5.49 -11.70
C LYS A 161 -6.61 5.57 -13.19
N GLY A 162 -7.28 4.75 -13.98
CA GLY A 162 -7.05 4.67 -15.43
C GLY A 162 -5.95 3.68 -15.83
N ASP A 163 -5.32 2.99 -14.87
CA ASP A 163 -4.42 1.89 -15.21
C ASP A 163 -5.19 0.75 -15.89
N LYS A 164 -4.63 0.22 -16.96
CA LYS A 164 -5.28 -0.79 -17.81
C LYS A 164 -5.51 -2.14 -17.14
N TYR A 165 -4.81 -2.40 -16.03
CA TYR A 165 -4.88 -3.67 -15.31
C TYR A 165 -5.75 -3.62 -14.05
N LEU A 166 -6.50 -2.52 -13.80
CA LEU A 166 -7.38 -2.40 -12.63
C LEU A 166 -8.40 -3.53 -12.53
N ASN A 167 -8.93 -4.00 -13.66
CA ASN A 167 -9.95 -5.06 -13.72
C ASN A 167 -9.34 -6.47 -13.87
N SER A 168 -8.02 -6.59 -13.88
CA SER A 168 -7.32 -7.86 -14.15
C SER A 168 -6.05 -8.04 -13.31
N ASP A 169 -5.97 -7.39 -12.15
CA ASP A 169 -4.84 -7.51 -11.22
C ASP A 169 -4.48 -8.98 -10.97
N ALA A 170 -3.23 -9.35 -11.23
CA ALA A 170 -2.74 -10.72 -11.08
C ALA A 170 -2.91 -11.30 -9.67
N VAL A 171 -3.14 -10.44 -8.65
CA VAL A 171 -3.33 -10.85 -7.25
C VAL A 171 -4.70 -10.48 -6.67
N PHE A 172 -5.63 -9.98 -7.51
CA PHE A 172 -7.00 -9.62 -7.12
C PHE A 172 -7.07 -8.55 -6.01
N GLY A 173 -6.06 -7.71 -5.90
CA GLY A 173 -5.94 -6.74 -4.80
C GLY A 173 -6.76 -5.47 -4.98
N VAL A 174 -7.27 -5.19 -6.18
CA VAL A 174 -7.97 -3.94 -6.47
C VAL A 174 -9.36 -3.92 -5.82
N LYS A 175 -9.64 -2.82 -5.14
CA LYS A 175 -10.97 -2.46 -4.62
C LYS A 175 -11.29 -1.04 -5.08
N ASP A 176 -12.52 -0.76 -5.48
CA ASP A 176 -12.93 0.52 -6.08
C ASP A 176 -12.63 1.73 -5.18
N SER A 177 -12.80 1.57 -3.86
CA SER A 177 -12.52 2.61 -2.86
C SER A 177 -11.03 2.98 -2.77
N LEU A 178 -10.14 2.13 -3.30
CA LEU A 178 -8.69 2.32 -3.28
C LEU A 178 -8.15 2.82 -4.62
N VAL A 179 -9.00 3.03 -5.62
CA VAL A 179 -8.62 3.59 -6.93
C VAL A 179 -8.64 5.11 -6.87
N VAL A 180 -7.47 5.73 -6.96
CA VAL A 180 -7.29 7.17 -6.74
C VAL A 180 -6.71 7.89 -7.95
N ASN A 181 -7.00 9.20 -8.04
CA ASN A 181 -6.43 10.04 -9.09
C ASN A 181 -5.01 10.48 -8.73
N PHE A 182 -4.13 10.41 -9.72
CA PHE A 182 -2.81 11.04 -9.71
C PHE A 182 -2.83 12.21 -10.70
N ARG A 183 -3.40 13.35 -10.27
CA ARG A 183 -3.54 14.55 -11.13
C ARG A 183 -2.35 15.46 -10.94
N LYS A 184 -1.98 16.20 -12.00
CA LYS A 184 -0.96 17.24 -11.88
C LYS A 184 -1.48 18.36 -10.98
N ASN A 185 -0.68 18.76 -10.01
CA ASN A 185 -0.90 19.94 -9.17
C ASN A 185 -0.53 21.22 -9.92
N ALA A 186 -0.64 22.37 -9.26
CA ALA A 186 -0.32 23.67 -9.86
C ALA A 186 1.14 23.79 -10.34
N ALA A 187 2.06 23.01 -9.79
CA ALA A 187 3.45 22.94 -10.22
C ALA A 187 3.69 21.91 -11.34
N GLY A 188 2.63 21.29 -11.88
CA GLY A 188 2.73 20.28 -12.93
C GLY A 188 3.22 18.90 -12.47
N VAL A 189 3.36 18.67 -11.16
CA VAL A 189 3.80 17.41 -10.56
C VAL A 189 2.60 16.54 -10.26
N ALA A 190 2.69 15.24 -10.53
CA ALA A 190 1.64 14.28 -10.15
C ALA A 190 1.38 14.33 -8.64
N GLU A 191 0.12 14.35 -8.23
CA GLU A 191 -0.28 14.41 -6.83
C GLU A 191 -1.35 13.37 -6.53
N CYS A 192 -1.15 12.61 -5.45
CA CYS A 192 -2.12 11.70 -4.87
C CYS A 192 -2.63 12.26 -3.54
N LYS A 193 -3.96 12.26 -3.36
CA LYS A 193 -4.63 12.64 -2.11
C LYS A 193 -5.56 11.53 -1.67
N TYR A 194 -5.51 11.18 -0.38
CA TYR A 194 -6.40 10.16 0.19
C TYR A 194 -6.57 10.34 1.70
N ASP A 195 -7.75 10.03 2.20
CA ASP A 195 -8.06 9.99 3.63
C ASP A 195 -8.14 8.53 4.09
N PHE A 196 -7.14 8.06 4.83
CA PHE A 196 -7.18 6.74 5.46
C PHE A 196 -8.04 6.80 6.71
N VAL A 197 -8.99 5.87 6.82
CA VAL A 197 -9.88 5.74 7.98
C VAL A 197 -9.56 4.43 8.70
N LEU A 198 -9.05 4.55 9.95
CA LEU A 198 -8.70 3.40 10.76
C LEU A 198 -9.90 2.94 11.58
N LYS A 199 -10.12 1.63 11.65
CA LYS A 199 -11.11 1.05 12.55
C LYS A 199 -10.51 0.86 13.94
N PRO A 200 -11.31 0.99 15.02
CA PRO A 200 -10.83 0.71 16.37
C PRO A 200 -10.46 -0.76 16.52
N ALA A 201 -9.40 -1.02 17.29
CA ALA A 201 -9.02 -2.39 17.61
C ALA A 201 -10.13 -3.07 18.41
N ALA A 202 -10.44 -4.30 18.03
CA ALA A 202 -11.38 -5.11 18.82
C ALA A 202 -10.83 -5.30 20.25
N PRO A 203 -11.68 -5.27 21.28
CA PRO A 203 -11.25 -5.58 22.64
C PRO A 203 -10.53 -6.93 22.65
N ARG A 204 -9.26 -6.96 23.05
CA ARG A 204 -8.55 -8.23 23.22
C ARG A 204 -9.27 -9.05 24.29
N LYS A 205 -9.97 -10.10 23.90
CA LYS A 205 -10.42 -11.12 24.87
C LYS A 205 -9.17 -11.64 25.58
N ARG A 206 -9.00 -11.30 26.87
CA ARG A 206 -7.96 -11.95 27.69
C ARG A 206 -8.21 -13.46 27.59
N LYS A 207 -7.32 -14.17 26.94
CA LYS A 207 -7.27 -15.62 27.12
C LYS A 207 -7.00 -15.84 28.61
N GLN A 208 -8.04 -16.21 29.38
CA GLN A 208 -7.82 -16.84 30.68
C GLN A 208 -7.00 -18.10 30.38
N LEU A 209 -5.72 -18.06 30.69
CA LEU A 209 -4.96 -19.30 30.86
C LEU A 209 -5.65 -20.01 32.04
N ALA A 210 -6.48 -21.02 31.74
CA ALA A 210 -6.92 -21.97 32.72
C ALA A 210 -5.65 -22.64 33.26
N ALA A 211 -5.30 -22.32 34.49
CA ALA A 211 -4.34 -23.09 35.27
C ALA A 211 -4.88 -24.50 35.38
N ARG A 212 -4.20 -25.46 34.82
CA ARG A 212 -4.30 -26.88 35.13
C ARG A 212 -2.99 -27.33 35.75
#